data_5ddf5f365df1e4f5e035d3fdd9cebcfa
#
_entry.id   5ddf5f365df1e4f5e035d3fdd9cebcfa
#
_cell.length_a   1.000
_cell.length_b   1.000
_cell.length_c   1.000
_cell.angle_alpha   90.00
_cell.angle_beta   90.00
_cell.angle_gamma   90.00
#
_symmetry.space_group_name_H-M   'P 1'
#
loop_
_entity.id
_entity.type
_entity.pdbx_description
1 polymer ?
#
loop_
_entity_poly.entity_id
_entity_poly.type
_entity_poly.pdbx_seq_one_letter_code
_entity_poly.pdbx_strand_id
1 'polypeptide(L)'
;MNNPAASPRPSHERYFFEKFGITERLLERCLGEALAAGGDYADLYFESMTATALGVDEQIVKSASQGTSAGCGIRVLSGERTGYAYTDDLSTDRLLHAARTAALIASGPAKQHVQGFTETPAADLYPVPLGGFDLDLAARLELILRADRAARAFDPRIVQVRASYSEELRRILIAASDGAFASDTQPLCRLNVFVIAKEDSLSTRGSAGGGGRAGLEQFTGSKSPESLASEAARGAILQLGAVPAPAGEMQVVLGPGWPGILLHEAVGHGLEADFNRKKTSAFAGLIGQSVASSKVTVVDNGTMAGRRGSLNVDDEGSATQETVLIEGGVLRGYLTDKLSARLTGAANTGSGRRESYQHIPMPRMTNTYMLAGDDSPEDILRSVKRGLYAVNFGGGQVDITNGKFVFSASEAYLIEDGKITAPVRDATLIGNGPEALKYVSMVGHDLKMDEGIGTCGKDGQSVPVGVGMPTIKLDRMTVGGTGR
;
A
#
# COMPACT_ATOMS: atom_id res chain seq x y z
N MET A 1 38.81 17.14 -21.39
CA MET A 1 38.26 15.78 -21.18
C MET A 1 36.76 15.91 -21.32
N ASN A 2 36.20 15.49 -22.46
CA ASN A 2 34.78 15.62 -22.79
C ASN A 2 34.02 14.59 -21.96
N ASN A 3 33.12 15.06 -21.13
CA ASN A 3 32.11 14.24 -20.46
C ASN A 3 31.16 13.67 -21.54
N PRO A 4 31.02 12.34 -21.70
CA PRO A 4 30.05 11.83 -22.65
C PRO A 4 28.64 12.25 -22.20
N ALA A 5 27.94 12.98 -23.05
CA ALA A 5 26.56 13.35 -22.85
C ALA A 5 25.76 12.08 -22.57
N ALA A 6 25.13 12.01 -21.41
CA ALA A 6 24.18 10.94 -21.08
C ALA A 6 23.15 10.89 -22.20
N SER A 7 22.94 9.69 -22.78
CA SER A 7 21.89 9.46 -23.75
C SER A 7 20.56 9.93 -23.13
N PRO A 8 19.73 10.70 -23.86
CA PRO A 8 18.45 11.11 -23.31
C PRO A 8 17.67 9.84 -22.95
N ARG A 9 17.30 9.70 -21.67
CA ARG A 9 16.37 8.66 -21.24
C ARG A 9 15.14 8.76 -22.14
N PRO A 10 14.57 7.63 -22.62
CA PRO A 10 13.29 7.72 -23.32
C PRO A 10 12.31 8.33 -22.32
N SER A 11 11.86 9.56 -22.60
CA SER A 11 10.88 10.22 -21.76
C SER A 11 9.62 9.34 -21.77
N HIS A 12 9.08 9.01 -20.58
CA HIS A 12 7.85 8.22 -20.46
C HIS A 12 6.68 8.93 -21.16
N GLU A 13 6.78 10.23 -21.35
CA GLU A 13 5.92 11.11 -22.14
C GLU A 13 5.75 10.63 -23.58
N ARG A 14 6.85 10.23 -24.22
CA ARG A 14 6.82 9.75 -25.61
C ARG A 14 5.84 8.62 -25.83
N TYR A 15 5.61 7.75 -24.83
CA TYR A 15 4.72 6.61 -24.97
C TYR A 15 3.29 7.04 -25.35
N PHE A 16 2.71 8.03 -24.66
CA PHE A 16 1.36 8.50 -24.97
C PHE A 16 1.33 9.34 -26.25
N PHE A 17 2.38 10.12 -26.51
CA PHE A 17 2.49 10.92 -27.73
C PHE A 17 2.62 10.03 -28.96
N GLU A 18 3.50 9.03 -28.92
CA GLU A 18 3.78 8.15 -30.06
C GLU A 18 2.66 7.14 -30.29
N LYS A 19 2.13 6.54 -29.24
CA LYS A 19 1.14 5.46 -29.37
C LYS A 19 -0.28 5.95 -29.57
N PHE A 20 -0.66 7.06 -28.95
CA PHE A 20 -2.04 7.56 -28.92
C PHE A 20 -2.21 8.95 -29.55
N GLY A 21 -1.14 9.56 -30.05
CA GLY A 21 -1.20 10.87 -30.66
C GLY A 21 -1.54 12.02 -29.72
N ILE A 22 -1.30 11.82 -28.40
CA ILE A 22 -1.52 12.87 -27.40
C ILE A 22 -0.45 13.95 -27.58
N THR A 23 -0.86 15.19 -27.75
CA THR A 23 0.04 16.33 -27.92
C THR A 23 -0.21 17.38 -26.85
N GLU A 24 0.79 18.21 -26.52
CA GLU A 24 0.62 19.29 -25.54
C GLU A 24 -0.57 20.21 -25.91
N ARG A 25 -0.73 20.55 -27.19
CA ARG A 25 -1.88 21.34 -27.68
C ARG A 25 -3.22 20.66 -27.39
N LEU A 26 -3.29 19.29 -27.43
CA LEU A 26 -4.50 18.57 -27.10
C LEU A 26 -4.74 18.61 -25.59
N LEU A 27 -3.69 18.45 -24.78
CA LEU A 27 -3.77 18.57 -23.31
C LEU A 27 -4.28 19.96 -22.90
N GLU A 28 -3.69 21.03 -23.41
CA GLU A 28 -4.12 22.41 -23.17
C GLU A 28 -5.58 22.62 -23.54
N ARG A 29 -6.00 22.10 -24.70
CA ARG A 29 -7.38 22.19 -25.17
C ARG A 29 -8.36 21.43 -24.25
N CYS A 30 -8.01 20.23 -23.82
CA CYS A 30 -8.82 19.45 -22.89
C CYS A 30 -8.96 20.16 -21.53
N LEU A 31 -7.87 20.71 -20.98
CA LEU A 31 -7.89 21.50 -19.75
C LEU A 31 -8.71 22.77 -19.89
N GLY A 32 -8.62 23.46 -21.04
CA GLY A 32 -9.45 24.64 -21.35
C GLY A 32 -10.95 24.31 -21.37
N GLU A 33 -11.36 23.22 -22.01
CA GLU A 33 -12.75 22.73 -22.00
C GLU A 33 -13.20 22.30 -20.59
N ALA A 34 -12.31 21.67 -19.82
CA ALA A 34 -12.59 21.28 -18.44
C ALA A 34 -12.84 22.46 -17.52
N LEU A 35 -12.21 23.61 -17.76
CA LEU A 35 -12.40 24.86 -16.99
C LEU A 35 -13.49 25.76 -17.56
N ALA A 36 -14.06 25.46 -18.72
CA ALA A 36 -14.99 26.37 -19.43
C ALA A 36 -16.28 26.69 -18.65
N ALA A 37 -16.76 25.79 -17.82
CA ALA A 37 -17.93 26.00 -16.96
C ALA A 37 -17.60 26.64 -15.59
N GLY A 38 -16.34 27.06 -15.37
CA GLY A 38 -15.85 27.67 -14.14
C GLY A 38 -15.39 26.62 -13.13
N GLY A 39 -14.08 26.44 -13.01
CA GLY A 39 -13.43 25.57 -12.02
C GLY A 39 -12.19 26.27 -11.47
N ASP A 40 -11.75 25.84 -10.31
CA ASP A 40 -10.55 26.36 -9.66
C ASP A 40 -9.29 25.62 -10.10
N TYR A 41 -9.46 24.38 -10.59
CA TYR A 41 -8.40 23.48 -10.97
C TYR A 41 -8.96 22.36 -11.86
N ALA A 42 -8.16 21.88 -12.80
CA ALA A 42 -8.45 20.70 -13.58
C ALA A 42 -7.18 19.86 -13.80
N ASP A 43 -7.33 18.55 -13.87
CA ASP A 43 -6.26 17.63 -14.27
C ASP A 43 -6.75 16.54 -15.22
N LEU A 44 -5.81 16.04 -16.00
CA LEU A 44 -5.92 14.91 -16.91
C LEU A 44 -4.98 13.83 -16.42
N TYR A 45 -5.48 12.63 -16.20
CA TYR A 45 -4.72 11.46 -15.82
C TYR A 45 -4.85 10.39 -16.89
N PHE A 46 -3.83 10.25 -17.72
CA PHE A 46 -3.74 9.16 -18.69
C PHE A 46 -3.08 7.95 -18.07
N GLU A 47 -3.61 6.79 -18.35
CA GLU A 47 -3.07 5.50 -17.90
C GLU A 47 -3.04 4.51 -19.07
N SER A 48 -1.98 3.73 -19.14
CA SER A 48 -1.91 2.50 -19.94
C SER A 48 -1.27 1.41 -19.10
N MET A 49 -2.01 0.34 -18.85
CA MET A 49 -1.59 -0.76 -18.01
C MET A 49 -1.56 -2.06 -18.81
N THR A 50 -0.48 -2.82 -18.65
CA THR A 50 -0.39 -4.22 -19.07
C THR A 50 -0.30 -5.06 -17.80
N ALA A 51 -1.16 -6.06 -17.66
CA ALA A 51 -1.21 -6.92 -16.48
C ALA A 51 -1.18 -8.39 -16.90
N THR A 52 -0.48 -9.22 -16.12
CA THR A 52 -0.46 -10.68 -16.24
C THR A 52 -0.74 -11.28 -14.87
N ALA A 53 -1.61 -12.30 -14.83
CA ALA A 53 -1.87 -13.06 -13.62
C ALA A 53 -1.95 -14.56 -13.92
N LEU A 54 -1.32 -15.34 -13.06
CA LEU A 54 -1.27 -16.80 -13.13
C LEU A 54 -1.62 -17.40 -11.77
N GLY A 55 -2.34 -18.52 -11.79
CA GLY A 55 -2.69 -19.26 -10.58
C GLY A 55 -2.60 -20.76 -10.79
N VAL A 56 -1.96 -21.44 -9.84
CA VAL A 56 -1.89 -22.90 -9.75
C VAL A 56 -2.56 -23.33 -8.45
N ASP A 57 -3.41 -24.32 -8.54
CA ASP A 57 -4.01 -25.03 -7.41
C ASP A 57 -3.90 -26.52 -7.67
N GLU A 58 -3.34 -27.25 -6.71
CA GLU A 58 -3.09 -28.69 -6.82
C GLU A 58 -2.32 -29.10 -8.09
N GLN A 59 -1.24 -28.37 -8.39
CA GLN A 59 -0.37 -28.59 -9.57
C GLN A 59 -1.05 -28.35 -10.93
N ILE A 60 -2.28 -27.86 -10.93
CA ILE A 60 -3.03 -27.56 -12.15
C ILE A 60 -3.11 -26.04 -12.32
N VAL A 61 -2.79 -25.55 -13.51
CA VAL A 61 -3.02 -24.13 -13.86
C VAL A 61 -4.54 -23.90 -13.88
N LYS A 62 -5.04 -23.13 -12.91
CA LYS A 62 -6.46 -22.79 -12.79
C LYS A 62 -6.81 -21.49 -13.47
N SER A 63 -5.87 -20.58 -13.54
CA SER A 63 -6.05 -19.28 -14.19
C SER A 63 -4.77 -18.83 -14.88
N ALA A 64 -4.94 -18.26 -16.05
CA ALA A 64 -3.91 -17.51 -16.77
C ALA A 64 -4.62 -16.37 -17.51
N SER A 65 -4.24 -15.15 -17.22
CA SER A 65 -4.78 -13.96 -17.88
C SER A 65 -3.68 -12.98 -18.22
N GLN A 66 -3.82 -12.34 -19.37
CA GLN A 66 -3.00 -11.22 -19.78
C GLN A 66 -3.93 -10.21 -20.46
N GLY A 67 -3.75 -8.94 -20.14
CA GLY A 67 -4.58 -7.89 -20.71
C GLY A 67 -3.90 -6.54 -20.70
N THR A 68 -4.40 -5.67 -21.55
CA THR A 68 -4.01 -4.26 -21.58
C THR A 68 -5.25 -3.40 -21.44
N SER A 69 -5.12 -2.31 -20.68
CA SER A 69 -6.12 -1.26 -20.59
C SER A 69 -5.46 0.09 -20.85
N ALA A 70 -6.21 1.03 -21.40
CA ALA A 70 -5.78 2.41 -21.52
C ALA A 70 -6.99 3.33 -21.38
N GLY A 71 -6.77 4.54 -20.88
CA GLY A 71 -7.83 5.53 -20.73
C GLY A 71 -7.33 6.83 -20.13
N CYS A 72 -8.26 7.77 -19.99
CA CYS A 72 -8.00 9.07 -19.38
C CYS A 72 -9.13 9.42 -18.40
N GLY A 73 -8.78 9.77 -17.18
CA GLY A 73 -9.65 10.42 -16.21
C GLY A 73 -9.45 11.92 -16.22
N ILE A 74 -10.53 12.68 -16.20
CA ILE A 74 -10.55 14.14 -16.21
C ILE A 74 -11.28 14.62 -14.98
N ARG A 75 -10.59 15.41 -14.16
CA ARG A 75 -11.13 15.97 -12.94
C ARG A 75 -11.20 17.48 -13.00
N VAL A 76 -12.27 18.04 -12.46
CA VAL A 76 -12.44 19.48 -12.24
C VAL A 76 -12.79 19.73 -10.80
N LEU A 77 -12.13 20.68 -10.15
CA LEU A 77 -12.43 21.11 -8.78
C LEU A 77 -13.07 22.50 -8.81
N SER A 78 -14.13 22.69 -8.04
CA SER A 78 -14.78 23.99 -7.80
C SER A 78 -15.17 24.10 -6.33
N GLY A 79 -14.33 24.77 -5.53
CA GLY A 79 -14.42 24.72 -4.06
C GLY A 79 -14.25 23.30 -3.55
N GLU A 80 -15.24 22.78 -2.85
CA GLU A 80 -15.28 21.38 -2.36
C GLU A 80 -15.85 20.39 -3.40
N ARG A 81 -16.46 20.87 -4.47
CA ARG A 81 -17.10 20.03 -5.49
C ARG A 81 -16.06 19.49 -6.45
N THR A 82 -16.22 18.21 -6.78
CA THR A 82 -15.40 17.50 -7.76
C THR A 82 -16.28 17.02 -8.90
N GLY A 83 -15.97 17.48 -10.11
CA GLY A 83 -16.50 16.89 -11.34
C GLY A 83 -15.49 15.88 -11.87
N TYR A 84 -15.98 14.72 -12.28
CA TYR A 84 -15.13 13.66 -12.80
C TYR A 84 -15.81 12.97 -13.99
N ALA A 85 -15.05 12.76 -15.03
CA ALA A 85 -15.44 11.93 -16.17
C ALA A 85 -14.22 11.19 -16.70
N TYR A 86 -14.43 10.03 -17.31
CA TYR A 86 -13.35 9.25 -17.89
C TYR A 86 -13.75 8.65 -19.23
N THR A 87 -12.77 8.24 -20.01
CA THR A 87 -12.94 7.55 -21.28
C THR A 87 -11.79 6.55 -21.50
N ASP A 88 -12.10 5.40 -22.09
CA ASP A 88 -11.16 4.42 -22.61
C ASP A 88 -10.80 4.65 -24.10
N ASP A 89 -11.52 5.55 -24.76
CA ASP A 89 -11.23 6.00 -26.11
C ASP A 89 -10.44 7.33 -26.04
N LEU A 90 -9.15 7.27 -26.35
CA LEU A 90 -8.22 8.41 -26.32
C LEU A 90 -8.26 9.29 -27.58
N SER A 91 -9.28 9.14 -28.42
CA SER A 91 -9.50 10.07 -29.55
C SER A 91 -9.82 11.48 -29.06
N THR A 92 -9.43 12.47 -29.85
CA THR A 92 -9.61 13.89 -29.53
C THR A 92 -11.06 14.23 -29.17
N ASP A 93 -12.04 13.70 -29.90
CA ASP A 93 -13.45 14.02 -29.68
C ASP A 93 -13.96 13.45 -28.35
N ARG A 94 -13.52 12.24 -27.97
CA ARG A 94 -13.90 11.60 -26.71
C ARG A 94 -13.25 12.26 -25.51
N LEU A 95 -11.98 12.64 -25.62
CA LEU A 95 -11.29 13.40 -24.57
C LEU A 95 -11.97 14.76 -24.33
N LEU A 96 -12.29 15.50 -25.36
CA LEU A 96 -13.01 16.78 -25.23
C LEU A 96 -14.42 16.61 -24.70
N HIS A 97 -15.12 15.54 -25.07
CA HIS A 97 -16.44 15.23 -24.51
C HIS A 97 -16.36 14.96 -23.01
N ALA A 98 -15.41 14.13 -22.56
CA ALA A 98 -15.19 13.84 -21.13
C ALA A 98 -14.80 15.12 -20.36
N ALA A 99 -13.96 16.00 -20.93
CA ALA A 99 -13.60 17.28 -20.33
C ALA A 99 -14.82 18.19 -20.09
N ARG A 100 -15.70 18.33 -21.08
CA ARG A 100 -16.97 19.08 -20.94
C ARG A 100 -17.89 18.46 -19.91
N THR A 101 -17.97 17.14 -19.85
CA THR A 101 -18.79 16.44 -18.86
C THR A 101 -18.31 16.72 -17.45
N ALA A 102 -17.01 16.60 -17.18
CA ALA A 102 -16.43 16.93 -15.88
C ALA A 102 -16.66 18.41 -15.51
N ALA A 103 -16.52 19.34 -16.48
CA ALA A 103 -16.78 20.75 -16.29
C ALA A 103 -18.22 21.03 -15.83
N LEU A 104 -19.22 20.38 -16.45
CA LEU A 104 -20.64 20.57 -16.11
C LEU A 104 -20.97 20.06 -14.71
N ILE A 105 -20.34 18.97 -14.26
CA ILE A 105 -20.55 18.41 -12.91
C ILE A 105 -20.01 19.36 -11.82
N ALA A 106 -18.87 20.02 -12.06
CA ALA A 106 -18.22 20.90 -11.10
C ALA A 106 -18.35 22.39 -11.45
N SER A 107 -19.37 22.79 -12.21
CA SER A 107 -19.56 24.19 -12.60
C SER A 107 -19.56 25.17 -11.42
N GLY A 108 -18.95 26.33 -11.59
CA GLY A 108 -18.78 27.34 -10.54
C GLY A 108 -18.42 28.73 -11.05
N PRO A 109 -18.34 29.73 -10.17
CA PRO A 109 -18.07 31.11 -10.55
C PRO A 109 -16.59 31.40 -10.86
N ALA A 110 -15.68 30.52 -10.47
CA ALA A 110 -14.25 30.73 -10.65
C ALA A 110 -13.87 30.64 -12.15
N LYS A 111 -12.93 31.47 -12.56
CA LYS A 111 -12.36 31.45 -13.90
C LYS A 111 -10.85 31.31 -13.77
N GLN A 112 -10.35 30.16 -14.12
CA GLN A 112 -8.93 29.87 -14.15
C GLN A 112 -8.48 29.72 -15.62
N HIS A 113 -7.22 30.03 -15.87
CA HIS A 113 -6.57 29.82 -17.15
C HIS A 113 -5.56 28.69 -17.01
N VAL A 114 -5.40 27.93 -18.07
CA VAL A 114 -4.37 26.88 -18.15
C VAL A 114 -2.99 27.53 -18.14
N GLN A 115 -2.13 27.10 -17.23
CA GLN A 115 -0.75 27.55 -17.17
C GLN A 115 0.11 26.68 -18.11
N GLY A 116 1.24 27.25 -18.56
CA GLY A 116 2.24 26.47 -19.31
C GLY A 116 2.77 25.31 -18.49
N PHE A 117 3.03 24.18 -19.14
CA PHE A 117 3.48 22.97 -18.48
C PHE A 117 4.91 23.09 -17.96
N THR A 118 5.13 22.58 -16.75
CA THR A 118 6.44 22.45 -16.12
C THR A 118 6.58 21.02 -15.62
N GLU A 119 7.60 20.32 -16.09
CA GLU A 119 7.85 18.94 -15.70
C GLU A 119 8.14 18.84 -14.20
N THR A 120 7.45 17.94 -13.51
CA THR A 120 7.71 17.63 -12.11
C THR A 120 8.98 16.77 -12.02
N PRO A 121 10.02 17.20 -11.30
CA PRO A 121 11.19 16.38 -11.09
C PRO A 121 10.79 15.07 -10.39
N ALA A 122 11.01 13.95 -11.06
CA ALA A 122 10.72 12.63 -10.52
C ALA A 122 12.01 11.94 -10.06
N ALA A 123 11.94 11.19 -8.96
CA ALA A 123 12.99 10.27 -8.54
C ALA A 123 13.03 9.04 -9.49
N ASP A 124 14.06 8.21 -9.36
CA ASP A 124 14.20 6.94 -10.08
C ASP A 124 14.25 5.81 -9.04
N LEU A 125 13.10 5.54 -8.44
CA LEU A 125 12.98 4.64 -7.29
C LEU A 125 12.90 3.16 -7.71
N TYR A 126 12.52 2.90 -8.97
CA TYR A 126 12.31 1.55 -9.48
C TYR A 126 12.70 1.47 -10.97
N PRO A 127 14.00 1.55 -11.30
CA PRO A 127 14.46 1.41 -12.67
C PRO A 127 14.15 -0.02 -13.14
N VAL A 128 13.19 -0.16 -14.06
CA VAL A 128 12.87 -1.46 -14.64
C VAL A 128 13.39 -1.51 -16.06
N PRO A 129 14.21 -2.50 -16.41
CA PRO A 129 14.51 -2.79 -17.79
C PRO A 129 13.21 -3.10 -18.53
N LEU A 130 12.85 -2.30 -19.52
CA LEU A 130 11.60 -2.42 -20.28
C LEU A 130 11.40 -3.82 -20.91
N GLY A 131 12.47 -4.58 -21.14
CA GLY A 131 12.40 -5.96 -21.60
C GLY A 131 12.01 -7.00 -20.55
N GLY A 132 11.96 -6.65 -19.26
CA GLY A 132 11.63 -7.59 -18.18
C GLY A 132 10.16 -8.06 -18.18
N PHE A 133 9.26 -7.28 -18.78
CA PHE A 133 7.82 -7.61 -18.90
C PHE A 133 7.47 -8.35 -20.20
N ASP A 134 8.40 -8.46 -21.15
CA ASP A 134 8.25 -9.24 -22.38
C ASP A 134 8.67 -10.71 -22.22
N LEU A 135 8.92 -11.14 -20.97
CA LEU A 135 9.31 -12.52 -20.68
C LEU A 135 8.21 -13.51 -21.00
N ASP A 136 8.62 -14.69 -21.45
CA ASP A 136 7.75 -15.81 -21.74
C ASP A 136 6.91 -16.19 -20.50
N LEU A 137 5.64 -16.50 -20.73
CA LEU A 137 4.71 -17.01 -19.71
C LEU A 137 5.26 -18.25 -18.98
N ALA A 138 6.12 -19.02 -19.64
CA ALA A 138 6.77 -20.20 -19.08
C ALA A 138 7.66 -19.87 -17.86
N ALA A 139 8.41 -18.76 -17.90
CA ALA A 139 9.25 -18.34 -16.77
C ALA A 139 8.42 -17.98 -15.53
N ARG A 140 7.28 -17.33 -15.71
CA ARG A 140 6.34 -17.00 -14.65
C ARG A 140 5.66 -18.23 -14.07
N LEU A 141 5.29 -19.17 -14.93
CA LEU A 141 4.69 -20.44 -14.52
C LEU A 141 5.69 -21.28 -13.71
N GLU A 142 6.95 -21.37 -14.16
CA GLU A 142 7.98 -22.12 -13.42
C GLU A 142 8.19 -21.56 -12.01
N LEU A 143 8.14 -20.22 -11.82
CA LEU A 143 8.21 -19.59 -10.51
C LEU A 143 7.13 -20.14 -9.56
N ILE A 144 5.89 -20.25 -10.03
CA ILE A 144 4.75 -20.73 -9.23
C ILE A 144 4.87 -22.25 -8.98
N LEU A 145 5.29 -23.02 -9.97
CA LEU A 145 5.47 -24.46 -9.84
C LEU A 145 6.60 -24.81 -8.88
N ARG A 146 7.67 -24.01 -8.82
CA ARG A 146 8.74 -24.15 -7.82
C ARG A 146 8.18 -23.97 -6.41
N ALA A 147 7.35 -22.94 -6.19
CA ALA A 147 6.70 -22.71 -4.90
C ALA A 147 5.77 -23.88 -4.51
N ASP A 148 4.95 -24.39 -5.45
CA ASP A 148 4.05 -25.53 -5.18
C ASP A 148 4.85 -26.77 -4.77
N ARG A 149 5.90 -27.12 -5.54
CA ARG A 149 6.77 -28.28 -5.23
C ARG A 149 7.43 -28.15 -3.85
N ALA A 150 7.97 -26.97 -3.54
CA ALA A 150 8.64 -26.73 -2.26
C ALA A 150 7.67 -26.81 -1.06
N ALA A 151 6.47 -26.24 -1.19
CA ALA A 151 5.46 -26.31 -0.13
C ALA A 151 5.05 -27.76 0.16
N ARG A 152 4.76 -28.56 -0.89
CA ARG A 152 4.37 -29.98 -0.74
C ARG A 152 5.48 -30.85 -0.16
N ALA A 153 6.73 -30.56 -0.46
CA ALA A 153 7.87 -31.30 0.06
C ALA A 153 8.18 -30.99 1.53
N PHE A 154 7.59 -29.94 2.11
CA PHE A 154 7.90 -29.46 3.46
C PHE A 154 7.42 -30.45 4.55
N ASP A 155 6.17 -30.94 4.45
CA ASP A 155 5.59 -31.86 5.45
C ASP A 155 4.46 -32.68 4.79
N PRO A 156 4.36 -34.01 5.05
CA PRO A 156 3.33 -34.87 4.46
C PRO A 156 1.89 -34.50 4.88
N ARG A 157 1.70 -33.72 5.92
CA ARG A 157 0.38 -33.22 6.34
C ARG A 157 -0.15 -32.08 5.48
N ILE A 158 0.66 -31.55 4.55
CA ILE A 158 0.21 -30.53 3.60
C ILE A 158 -0.67 -31.19 2.53
N VAL A 159 -1.95 -30.83 2.55
CA VAL A 159 -2.96 -31.46 1.67
C VAL A 159 -3.32 -30.59 0.47
N GLN A 160 -3.14 -29.25 0.55
CA GLN A 160 -3.42 -28.34 -0.56
C GLN A 160 -2.39 -27.21 -0.62
N VAL A 161 -1.98 -26.89 -1.82
CA VAL A 161 -1.12 -25.74 -2.12
C VAL A 161 -1.76 -24.93 -3.24
N ARG A 162 -1.87 -23.62 -3.04
CA ARG A 162 -2.20 -22.65 -4.07
C ARG A 162 -1.05 -21.67 -4.19
N ALA A 163 -0.56 -21.47 -5.39
CA ALA A 163 0.43 -20.46 -5.67
C ALA A 163 -0.04 -19.56 -6.81
N SER A 164 0.18 -18.26 -6.68
CA SER A 164 -0.24 -17.28 -7.68
C SER A 164 0.82 -16.20 -7.88
N TYR A 165 0.96 -15.79 -9.12
CA TYR A 165 1.81 -14.69 -9.53
C TYR A 165 0.98 -13.64 -10.25
N SER A 166 1.22 -12.37 -9.96
CA SER A 166 0.67 -11.24 -10.70
C SER A 166 1.75 -10.20 -10.93
N GLU A 167 1.68 -9.56 -12.08
CA GLU A 167 2.51 -8.41 -12.42
C GLU A 167 1.70 -7.40 -13.21
N GLU A 168 2.08 -6.13 -13.09
CA GLU A 168 1.57 -5.05 -13.91
C GLU A 168 2.68 -4.06 -14.28
N LEU A 169 2.56 -3.49 -15.46
CA LEU A 169 3.35 -2.35 -15.89
C LEU A 169 2.38 -1.22 -16.24
N ARG A 170 2.31 -0.25 -15.36
CA ARG A 170 1.46 0.93 -15.51
C ARG A 170 2.30 2.09 -16.01
N ARG A 171 1.87 2.73 -17.09
CA ARG A 171 2.43 3.98 -17.58
C ARG A 171 1.40 5.07 -17.38
N ILE A 172 1.82 6.19 -16.82
CA ILE A 172 0.95 7.34 -16.55
C ILE A 172 1.52 8.60 -17.18
N LEU A 173 0.60 9.51 -17.55
CA LEU A 173 0.90 10.88 -17.93
C LEU A 173 -0.14 11.79 -17.29
N ILE A 174 0.32 12.80 -16.57
CA ILE A 174 -0.52 13.74 -15.85
C ILE A 174 -0.25 15.14 -16.37
N ALA A 175 -1.30 15.86 -16.69
CA ALA A 175 -1.24 17.27 -17.06
C ALA A 175 -2.31 18.04 -16.29
N ALA A 176 -1.95 19.15 -15.66
CA ALA A 176 -2.87 19.92 -14.82
C ALA A 176 -2.88 21.41 -15.19
N SER A 177 -3.97 22.07 -14.85
CA SER A 177 -4.19 23.49 -15.16
C SER A 177 -3.29 24.45 -14.38
N ASP A 178 -2.69 23.99 -13.28
CA ASP A 178 -1.68 24.71 -12.50
C ASP A 178 -0.27 24.59 -13.11
N GLY A 179 -0.15 23.95 -14.26
CA GLY A 179 1.10 23.74 -14.98
C GLY A 179 1.84 22.46 -14.60
N ALA A 180 1.37 21.68 -13.63
CA ALA A 180 1.99 20.41 -13.30
C ALA A 180 1.94 19.45 -14.49
N PHE A 181 3.09 18.87 -14.82
CA PHE A 181 3.25 17.90 -15.89
C PHE A 181 4.18 16.78 -15.42
N ALA A 182 3.70 15.55 -15.41
CA ALA A 182 4.45 14.42 -14.89
C ALA A 182 4.16 13.15 -15.68
N SER A 183 5.15 12.29 -15.77
CA SER A 183 5.00 10.95 -16.34
C SER A 183 5.79 9.94 -15.53
N ASP A 184 5.31 8.69 -15.47
CA ASP A 184 5.97 7.63 -14.76
C ASP A 184 5.70 6.26 -15.40
N THR A 185 6.61 5.31 -15.20
CA THR A 185 6.42 3.91 -15.54
C THR A 185 6.57 3.08 -14.28
N GLN A 186 5.48 2.50 -13.83
CA GLN A 186 5.33 1.86 -12.54
C GLN A 186 5.23 0.34 -12.71
N PRO A 187 6.33 -0.40 -12.50
CA PRO A 187 6.26 -1.85 -12.41
C PRO A 187 5.66 -2.25 -11.07
N LEU A 188 5.02 -3.40 -11.04
CA LEU A 188 4.58 -4.01 -9.80
C LEU A 188 4.47 -5.52 -10.00
N CYS A 189 4.96 -6.32 -9.05
CA CYS A 189 4.72 -7.75 -9.08
C CYS A 189 4.49 -8.31 -7.68
N ARG A 190 3.89 -9.51 -7.63
CA ARG A 190 3.58 -10.21 -6.39
C ARG A 190 3.51 -11.72 -6.63
N LEU A 191 4.17 -12.48 -5.75
CA LEU A 191 4.04 -13.92 -5.61
C LEU A 191 3.36 -14.23 -4.28
N ASN A 192 2.33 -15.08 -4.28
CA ASN A 192 1.68 -15.56 -3.07
C ASN A 192 1.67 -17.08 -3.05
N VAL A 193 1.85 -17.64 -1.86
CA VAL A 193 1.70 -19.06 -1.57
C VAL A 193 0.72 -19.22 -0.42
N PHE A 194 -0.25 -20.07 -0.60
CA PHE A 194 -1.23 -20.44 0.40
C PHE A 194 -1.23 -21.96 0.55
N VAL A 195 -1.22 -22.43 1.79
CA VAL A 195 -1.07 -23.83 2.16
C VAL A 195 -2.17 -24.24 3.14
N ILE A 196 -2.72 -25.42 2.95
CA ILE A 196 -3.58 -26.09 3.93
C ILE A 196 -2.86 -27.32 4.44
N ALA A 197 -2.69 -27.42 5.76
CA ALA A 197 -2.25 -28.63 6.43
C ALA A 197 -3.41 -29.28 7.17
N LYS A 198 -3.39 -30.62 7.27
CA LYS A 198 -4.43 -31.38 7.96
C LYS A 198 -3.83 -32.47 8.81
N GLU A 199 -4.35 -32.62 10.03
CA GLU A 199 -4.03 -33.72 10.93
C GLU A 199 -5.35 -34.15 11.61
N ASP A 200 -5.73 -35.39 11.40
CA ASP A 200 -7.04 -35.94 11.80
C ASP A 200 -8.21 -35.06 11.31
N SER A 201 -8.97 -34.50 12.24
CA SER A 201 -10.09 -33.58 11.94
C SER A 201 -9.69 -32.10 11.90
N LEU A 202 -8.47 -31.76 12.32
CA LEU A 202 -7.99 -30.39 12.37
C LEU A 202 -7.41 -30.00 11.01
N SER A 203 -7.83 -28.84 10.52
CA SER A 203 -7.30 -28.23 9.29
C SER A 203 -6.83 -26.81 9.58
N THR A 204 -5.63 -26.50 9.19
CA THR A 204 -4.97 -25.22 9.43
C THR A 204 -4.48 -24.60 8.14
N ARG A 205 -4.16 -23.32 8.18
CA ARG A 205 -3.77 -22.53 7.03
C ARG A 205 -2.46 -21.82 7.30
N GLY A 206 -1.65 -21.68 6.25
CA GLY A 206 -0.49 -20.80 6.24
C GLY A 206 -0.40 -20.05 4.93
N SER A 207 0.15 -18.87 4.96
CA SER A 207 0.35 -18.06 3.77
C SER A 207 1.61 -17.22 3.89
N ALA A 208 2.29 -17.05 2.78
CA ALA A 208 3.39 -16.12 2.64
C ALA A 208 3.37 -15.51 1.24
N GLY A 209 3.99 -14.37 1.09
CA GLY A 209 4.08 -13.71 -0.20
C GLY A 209 5.16 -12.65 -0.20
N GLY A 210 5.56 -12.28 -1.39
CA GLY A 210 6.54 -11.23 -1.61
C GLY A 210 6.27 -10.49 -2.90
N GLY A 211 6.75 -9.27 -2.98
CA GLY A 211 6.56 -8.44 -4.16
C GLY A 211 7.26 -7.10 -4.03
N GLY A 212 6.93 -6.19 -4.96
CA GLY A 212 7.47 -4.85 -4.97
C GLY A 212 7.40 -4.21 -6.35
N ARG A 213 8.01 -3.06 -6.46
CA ARG A 213 8.17 -2.33 -7.73
C ARG A 213 9.40 -2.82 -8.47
N ALA A 214 9.28 -4.03 -9.02
CA ALA A 214 10.35 -4.72 -9.73
C ALA A 214 9.74 -5.78 -10.67
N GLY A 215 10.57 -6.54 -11.37
CA GLY A 215 10.20 -7.69 -12.17
C GLY A 215 10.46 -9.03 -11.46
N LEU A 216 10.60 -10.10 -12.25
CA LEU A 216 10.83 -11.45 -11.73
C LEU A 216 12.14 -11.58 -10.95
N GLU A 217 13.13 -10.74 -11.25
CA GLU A 217 14.47 -10.78 -10.67
C GLU A 217 14.49 -10.60 -9.15
N GLN A 218 13.43 -10.04 -8.57
CA GLN A 218 13.37 -9.89 -7.11
C GLN A 218 13.10 -11.20 -6.35
N PHE A 219 12.59 -12.25 -7.04
CA PHE A 219 12.22 -13.50 -6.38
C PHE A 219 13.44 -14.40 -6.17
N THR A 220 14.39 -13.89 -5.40
CA THR A 220 15.63 -14.55 -4.98
C THR A 220 15.84 -14.42 -3.47
N GLY A 221 16.74 -15.17 -2.90
CA GLY A 221 17.05 -15.12 -1.47
C GLY A 221 15.82 -15.42 -0.60
N SER A 222 15.51 -14.54 0.35
CA SER A 222 14.35 -14.68 1.24
C SER A 222 12.99 -14.58 0.52
N LYS A 223 12.95 -13.96 -0.66
CA LYS A 223 11.77 -13.88 -1.52
C LYS A 223 11.72 -14.96 -2.59
N SER A 224 12.64 -15.92 -2.59
CA SER A 224 12.58 -17.03 -3.53
C SER A 224 11.27 -17.82 -3.39
N PRO A 225 10.77 -18.44 -4.46
CA PRO A 225 9.56 -19.26 -4.39
C PRO A 225 9.64 -20.33 -3.29
N GLU A 226 10.80 -20.92 -3.12
CA GLU A 226 11.06 -21.96 -2.11
C GLU A 226 11.00 -21.39 -0.68
N SER A 227 11.57 -20.20 -0.44
CA SER A 227 11.54 -19.56 0.87
C SER A 227 10.11 -19.18 1.28
N LEU A 228 9.36 -18.55 0.36
CA LEU A 228 7.95 -18.20 0.59
C LEU A 228 7.08 -19.45 0.80
N ALA A 229 7.31 -20.50 0.04
CA ALA A 229 6.61 -21.77 0.18
C ALA A 229 6.87 -22.41 1.54
N SER A 230 8.14 -22.44 1.98
CA SER A 230 8.54 -22.98 3.27
C SER A 230 7.94 -22.18 4.43
N GLU A 231 7.89 -20.86 4.30
CA GLU A 231 7.26 -20.00 5.32
C GLU A 231 5.75 -20.25 5.44
N ALA A 232 5.04 -20.32 4.31
CA ALA A 232 3.61 -20.65 4.29
C ALA A 232 3.34 -22.05 4.89
N ALA A 233 4.15 -23.03 4.51
CA ALA A 233 4.04 -24.42 5.00
C ALA A 233 4.33 -24.49 6.51
N ARG A 234 5.41 -23.85 6.98
CA ARG A 234 5.76 -23.74 8.40
C ARG A 234 4.60 -23.16 9.21
N GLY A 235 3.98 -22.06 8.72
CA GLY A 235 2.85 -21.44 9.40
C GLY A 235 1.65 -22.39 9.53
N ALA A 236 1.30 -23.13 8.47
CA ALA A 236 0.22 -24.11 8.52
C ALA A 236 0.51 -25.26 9.52
N ILE A 237 1.72 -25.82 9.49
CA ILE A 237 2.13 -26.90 10.39
C ILE A 237 2.19 -26.44 11.85
N LEU A 238 2.71 -25.22 12.10
CA LEU A 238 2.75 -24.61 13.43
C LEU A 238 1.36 -24.56 14.07
N GLN A 239 0.35 -24.17 13.30
CA GLN A 239 -1.03 -24.04 13.78
C GLN A 239 -1.69 -25.38 14.13
N LEU A 240 -1.22 -26.52 13.58
CA LEU A 240 -1.71 -27.85 13.98
C LEU A 240 -1.40 -28.16 15.46
N GLY A 241 -0.22 -27.74 15.95
CA GLY A 241 0.19 -27.91 17.34
C GLY A 241 -0.18 -26.76 18.29
N ALA A 242 -0.87 -25.72 17.77
CA ALA A 242 -1.16 -24.54 18.57
C ALA A 242 -2.30 -24.75 19.57
N VAL A 243 -2.13 -24.18 20.77
CA VAL A 243 -3.19 -24.15 21.80
C VAL A 243 -4.17 -22.99 21.55
N PRO A 244 -5.41 -23.03 22.05
CA PRO A 244 -6.31 -21.89 21.96
C PRO A 244 -5.74 -20.66 22.64
N ALA A 245 -5.83 -19.49 21.99
CA ALA A 245 -5.37 -18.24 22.56
C ALA A 245 -6.18 -17.86 23.82
N PRO A 246 -5.54 -17.28 24.86
CA PRO A 246 -6.25 -16.76 26.02
C PRO A 246 -7.12 -15.56 25.63
N ALA A 247 -8.21 -15.33 26.37
CA ALA A 247 -9.05 -14.16 26.24
C ALA A 247 -8.85 -13.20 27.41
N GLY A 248 -8.93 -11.91 27.14
CA GLY A 248 -8.85 -10.88 28.17
C GLY A 248 -7.84 -9.78 27.86
N GLU A 249 -7.64 -8.91 28.82
CA GLU A 249 -6.66 -7.84 28.74
C GLU A 249 -5.29 -8.31 29.22
N MET A 250 -4.26 -8.07 28.41
CA MET A 250 -2.89 -8.51 28.72
C MET A 250 -1.83 -7.65 28.01
N GLN A 251 -0.57 -7.86 28.39
CA GLN A 251 0.58 -7.33 27.65
C GLN A 251 0.73 -8.07 26.31
N VAL A 252 0.99 -7.30 25.27
CA VAL A 252 1.21 -7.85 23.92
C VAL A 252 2.52 -7.30 23.35
N VAL A 253 3.36 -8.19 22.86
CA VAL A 253 4.51 -7.83 22.03
C VAL A 253 4.14 -8.07 20.57
N LEU A 254 4.34 -7.06 19.74
CA LEU A 254 4.20 -7.19 18.29
C LEU A 254 5.60 -7.36 17.69
N GLY A 255 5.77 -8.34 16.82
CA GLY A 255 7.02 -8.58 16.10
C GLY A 255 7.29 -7.53 15.02
N PRO A 256 8.51 -7.51 14.44
CA PRO A 256 8.86 -6.53 13.42
C PRO A 256 8.27 -6.89 12.05
N GLY A 257 8.10 -5.90 11.17
CA GLY A 257 7.68 -6.06 9.78
C GLY A 257 6.17 -6.00 9.56
N TRP A 258 5.55 -7.09 9.09
CA TRP A 258 4.14 -7.14 8.71
C TRP A 258 3.14 -6.70 9.82
N PRO A 259 3.39 -6.91 11.12
CA PRO A 259 2.53 -6.34 12.17
C PRO A 259 2.34 -4.81 12.08
N GLY A 260 3.17 -4.10 11.32
CA GLY A 260 2.94 -2.70 10.92
C GLY A 260 1.61 -2.44 10.22
N ILE A 261 0.90 -3.48 9.74
CA ILE A 261 -0.48 -3.36 9.23
C ILE A 261 -1.41 -2.79 10.30
N LEU A 262 -1.14 -3.05 11.60
CA LEU A 262 -1.89 -2.45 12.69
C LEU A 262 -1.74 -0.92 12.71
N LEU A 263 -0.53 -0.40 12.42
CA LEU A 263 -0.34 1.06 12.27
C LEU A 263 -1.10 1.61 11.08
N HIS A 264 -1.06 0.91 9.95
CA HIS A 264 -1.77 1.31 8.74
C HIS A 264 -3.27 1.49 9.01
N GLU A 265 -3.88 0.51 9.66
CA GLU A 265 -5.31 0.55 9.96
C GLU A 265 -5.63 1.45 11.16
N ALA A 266 -4.93 1.26 12.29
CA ALA A 266 -5.27 1.95 13.53
C ALA A 266 -4.96 3.46 13.50
N VAL A 267 -4.02 3.88 12.66
CA VAL A 267 -3.49 5.24 12.61
C VAL A 267 -3.55 5.82 11.22
N GLY A 268 -2.99 5.11 10.23
CA GLY A 268 -2.76 5.62 8.89
C GLY A 268 -4.02 6.14 8.21
N HIS A 269 -5.08 5.34 8.14
CA HIS A 269 -6.37 5.78 7.59
C HIS A 269 -6.98 6.95 8.37
N GLY A 270 -6.80 6.99 9.68
CA GLY A 270 -7.25 8.10 10.52
C GLY A 270 -6.50 9.40 10.24
N LEU A 271 -5.32 9.36 9.64
CA LEU A 271 -4.48 10.51 9.32
C LEU A 271 -4.57 10.95 7.85
N GLU A 272 -5.46 10.38 7.05
CA GLU A 272 -5.77 10.87 5.70
C GLU A 272 -6.60 12.16 5.77
N ALA A 273 -6.21 13.19 5.05
CA ALA A 273 -6.69 14.55 5.24
C ALA A 273 -8.16 14.77 4.87
N ASP A 274 -8.73 13.98 3.98
CA ASP A 274 -10.13 14.08 3.60
C ASP A 274 -11.08 13.75 4.76
N PHE A 275 -10.78 12.72 5.58
CA PHE A 275 -11.52 12.42 6.80
C PHE A 275 -11.34 13.51 7.87
N ASN A 276 -10.11 14.01 8.01
CA ASN A 276 -9.78 15.04 9.00
C ASN A 276 -10.42 16.39 8.66
N ARG A 277 -10.40 16.80 7.38
CA ARG A 277 -11.07 17.98 6.88
C ARG A 277 -12.58 17.94 7.10
N LYS A 278 -13.20 16.79 6.86
CA LYS A 278 -14.63 16.54 7.10
C LYS A 278 -14.98 16.30 8.57
N LYS A 279 -13.98 16.28 9.47
CA LYS A 279 -14.14 16.01 10.91
C LYS A 279 -14.76 14.64 11.21
N THR A 280 -14.50 13.65 10.37
CA THR A 280 -15.00 12.28 10.51
C THR A 280 -13.95 11.29 11.01
N SER A 281 -12.71 11.73 11.24
CA SER A 281 -11.65 10.93 11.83
C SER A 281 -11.56 11.16 13.35
N ALA A 282 -11.19 10.11 14.09
CA ALA A 282 -10.83 10.20 15.51
C ALA A 282 -9.62 11.11 15.79
N PHE A 283 -8.82 11.45 14.77
CA PHE A 283 -7.66 12.34 14.86
C PHE A 283 -7.96 13.79 14.42
N ALA A 284 -9.20 14.11 14.06
CA ALA A 284 -9.55 15.42 13.54
C ALA A 284 -9.30 16.54 14.58
N GLY A 285 -8.50 17.53 14.19
CA GLY A 285 -8.17 18.67 15.03
C GLY A 285 -7.14 18.41 16.13
N LEU A 286 -6.44 17.27 16.10
CA LEU A 286 -5.46 16.90 17.12
C LEU A 286 -4.00 17.25 16.76
N ILE A 287 -3.75 17.99 15.67
CA ILE A 287 -2.38 18.45 15.35
C ILE A 287 -1.79 19.21 16.54
N GLY A 288 -0.55 18.85 16.92
CA GLY A 288 0.17 19.41 18.07
C GLY A 288 -0.18 18.75 19.41
N GLN A 289 -1.15 17.82 19.45
CA GLN A 289 -1.53 17.11 20.67
C GLN A 289 -0.86 15.75 20.75
N SER A 290 -0.70 15.24 21.99
CA SER A 290 -0.20 13.88 22.23
C SER A 290 -1.29 12.86 21.88
N VAL A 291 -1.00 12.00 20.90
CA VAL A 291 -1.88 10.93 20.41
C VAL A 291 -1.30 9.55 20.63
N ALA A 292 -0.03 9.45 21.06
CA ALA A 292 0.69 8.21 21.32
C ALA A 292 1.68 8.38 22.46
N SER A 293 2.33 7.29 22.89
CA SER A 293 3.49 7.33 23.79
C SER A 293 4.63 8.16 23.17
N SER A 294 5.41 8.84 24.01
CA SER A 294 6.58 9.61 23.56
C SER A 294 7.67 8.79 22.86
N LYS A 295 7.60 7.47 22.95
CA LYS A 295 8.51 6.55 22.21
C LYS A 295 8.08 6.31 20.75
N VAL A 296 6.88 6.75 20.36
CA VAL A 296 6.30 6.45 19.06
C VAL A 296 6.57 7.59 18.08
N THR A 297 7.26 7.28 16.98
CA THR A 297 7.37 8.13 15.79
C THR A 297 6.91 7.33 14.58
N VAL A 298 5.93 7.86 13.85
CA VAL A 298 5.32 7.23 12.66
C VAL A 298 5.49 8.13 11.46
N VAL A 299 5.93 7.54 10.36
CA VAL A 299 6.12 8.21 9.07
C VAL A 299 5.39 7.47 7.96
N ASP A 300 5.02 8.20 6.90
CA ASP A 300 4.65 7.63 5.61
C ASP A 300 5.69 8.09 4.57
N ASN A 301 6.28 7.14 3.86
CA ASN A 301 7.42 7.43 2.96
C ASN A 301 7.20 6.81 1.58
N GLY A 302 6.87 7.66 0.60
CA GLY A 302 6.72 7.27 -0.80
C GLY A 302 8.04 7.10 -1.57
N THR A 303 9.21 7.42 -0.96
CA THR A 303 10.50 7.51 -1.66
C THR A 303 11.42 6.30 -1.45
N MET A 304 10.95 5.24 -0.83
CA MET A 304 11.74 4.03 -0.57
C MET A 304 11.92 3.20 -1.85
N ALA A 305 13.17 3.02 -2.31
CA ALA A 305 13.46 2.33 -3.56
C ALA A 305 12.89 0.90 -3.61
N GLY A 306 12.24 0.54 -4.71
CA GLY A 306 11.70 -0.79 -4.98
C GLY A 306 10.53 -1.24 -4.09
N ARG A 307 10.12 -0.43 -3.10
CA ARG A 307 9.02 -0.80 -2.20
C ARG A 307 7.67 -0.71 -2.91
N ARG A 308 6.76 -1.59 -2.51
CA ARG A 308 5.43 -1.73 -3.14
C ARG A 308 4.60 -0.45 -3.10
N GLY A 309 4.64 0.30 -2.02
CA GLY A 309 3.89 1.55 -1.84
C GLY A 309 4.56 2.78 -2.47
N SER A 310 5.84 2.69 -2.88
CA SER A 310 6.61 3.84 -3.38
C SER A 310 6.17 4.29 -4.78
N LEU A 311 6.27 5.59 -5.02
CA LEU A 311 5.94 6.24 -6.29
C LEU A 311 6.95 7.37 -6.55
N ASN A 312 7.38 7.53 -7.79
CA ASN A 312 8.20 8.67 -8.21
C ASN A 312 7.39 9.97 -8.11
N VAL A 313 6.13 9.91 -8.55
CA VAL A 313 5.11 10.95 -8.40
C VAL A 313 3.80 10.30 -7.99
N ASP A 314 2.96 11.02 -7.25
CA ASP A 314 1.59 10.57 -6.95
C ASP A 314 0.68 10.70 -8.18
N ASP A 315 -0.56 10.23 -8.08
CA ASP A 315 -1.51 10.24 -9.20
C ASP A 315 -2.13 11.62 -9.47
N GLU A 316 -1.59 12.67 -8.87
CA GLU A 316 -1.87 14.08 -9.14
C GLU A 316 -0.65 14.83 -9.71
N GLY A 317 0.45 14.09 -9.97
CA GLY A 317 1.69 14.64 -10.52
C GLY A 317 2.56 15.38 -9.49
N SER A 318 2.36 15.15 -8.21
CA SER A 318 3.21 15.69 -7.14
C SER A 318 4.33 14.71 -6.79
N ALA A 319 5.55 15.20 -6.57
CA ALA A 319 6.64 14.36 -6.07
C ALA A 319 6.26 13.75 -4.71
N THR A 320 6.50 12.46 -4.53
CA THR A 320 6.32 11.82 -3.22
C THR A 320 7.44 12.20 -2.26
N GLN A 321 7.20 12.05 -0.97
CA GLN A 321 8.15 12.44 0.07
C GLN A 321 8.04 11.53 1.30
N GLU A 322 8.93 11.71 2.25
CA GLU A 322 8.76 11.23 3.61
C GLU A 322 7.96 12.27 4.40
N THR A 323 6.84 11.85 4.96
CA THR A 323 5.94 12.69 5.76
C THR A 323 5.91 12.18 7.20
N VAL A 324 6.36 13.00 8.14
CA VAL A 324 6.25 12.68 9.56
C VAL A 324 4.81 12.92 10.02
N LEU A 325 4.15 11.84 10.43
CA LEU A 325 2.75 11.88 10.90
C LEU A 325 2.68 12.09 12.41
N ILE A 326 3.43 11.28 13.16
CA ILE A 326 3.55 11.37 14.62
C ILE A 326 5.04 11.43 14.97
N GLU A 327 5.44 12.36 15.80
CA GLU A 327 6.83 12.49 16.27
C GLU A 327 6.86 12.55 17.80
N GLY A 328 7.54 11.60 18.42
CA GLY A 328 7.61 11.53 19.88
C GLY A 328 6.22 11.52 20.54
N GLY A 329 5.26 10.83 19.96
CA GLY A 329 3.87 10.74 20.41
C GLY A 329 2.98 11.93 20.03
N VAL A 330 3.52 12.99 19.44
CA VAL A 330 2.76 14.21 19.06
C VAL A 330 2.36 14.15 17.59
N LEU A 331 1.08 14.39 17.29
CA LEU A 331 0.58 14.47 15.92
C LEU A 331 1.14 15.70 15.20
N ARG A 332 1.82 15.49 14.06
CA ARG A 332 2.49 16.54 13.28
C ARG A 332 1.71 16.96 12.04
N GLY A 333 1.02 16.03 11.38
CA GLY A 333 0.33 16.33 10.14
C GLY A 333 -0.57 15.21 9.66
N TYR A 334 -1.19 15.45 8.51
CA TYR A 334 -2.03 14.50 7.78
C TYR A 334 -1.47 14.27 6.39
N LEU A 335 -1.81 13.12 5.78
CA LEU A 335 -1.54 12.85 4.38
C LEU A 335 -2.53 13.64 3.51
N THR A 336 -2.04 14.47 2.60
CA THR A 336 -2.85 15.35 1.77
C THR A 336 -2.75 15.01 0.30
N ASP A 337 -3.88 15.12 -0.40
CA ASP A 337 -3.99 15.31 -1.83
C ASP A 337 -4.09 16.81 -2.16
N LYS A 338 -4.07 17.17 -3.45
CA LYS A 338 -4.18 18.58 -3.88
C LYS A 338 -5.47 19.24 -3.39
N LEU A 339 -6.60 18.53 -3.38
CA LEU A 339 -7.87 19.07 -2.89
C LEU A 339 -7.81 19.38 -1.39
N SER A 340 -7.35 18.43 -0.59
CA SER A 340 -7.27 18.62 0.87
C SER A 340 -6.23 19.67 1.25
N ALA A 341 -5.06 19.67 0.60
CA ALA A 341 -4.03 20.70 0.78
C ALA A 341 -4.58 22.11 0.53
N ARG A 342 -5.28 22.30 -0.61
CA ARG A 342 -5.87 23.57 -0.98
C ARG A 342 -6.94 24.05 0.00
N LEU A 343 -7.83 23.15 0.43
CA LEU A 343 -8.97 23.53 1.30
C LEU A 343 -8.55 23.76 2.76
N THR A 344 -7.46 23.15 3.21
CA THR A 344 -6.96 23.29 4.59
C THR A 344 -5.81 24.29 4.71
N GLY A 345 -5.20 24.70 3.60
CA GLY A 345 -3.97 25.50 3.59
C GLY A 345 -2.73 24.73 4.03
N ALA A 346 -2.81 23.40 4.13
CA ALA A 346 -1.67 22.55 4.46
C ALA A 346 -0.78 22.32 3.24
N ALA A 347 0.48 21.91 3.47
CA ALA A 347 1.37 21.47 2.39
C ALA A 347 0.82 20.20 1.73
N ASN A 348 1.03 20.06 0.41
CA ASN A 348 0.76 18.82 -0.30
C ASN A 348 1.86 17.80 0.04
N THR A 349 1.46 16.58 0.42
CA THR A 349 2.37 15.52 0.83
C THR A 349 2.68 14.51 -0.29
N GLY A 350 2.17 14.71 -1.50
CA GLY A 350 2.34 13.76 -2.60
C GLY A 350 1.66 12.42 -2.31
N SER A 351 0.46 12.49 -1.72
CA SER A 351 -0.30 11.30 -1.28
C SER A 351 -1.64 11.18 -2.00
N GLY A 352 -1.85 11.93 -3.09
CA GLY A 352 -3.04 11.83 -3.94
C GLY A 352 -2.97 10.57 -4.81
N ARG A 353 -3.73 9.51 -4.47
CA ARG A 353 -3.66 8.23 -5.16
C ARG A 353 -5.03 7.77 -5.66
N ARG A 354 -5.03 7.01 -6.76
CA ARG A 354 -6.21 6.38 -7.36
C ARG A 354 -5.91 4.95 -7.82
N GLU A 355 -6.94 4.11 -7.89
CA GLU A 355 -6.79 2.75 -8.42
C GLU A 355 -6.48 2.76 -9.93
N SER A 356 -7.19 3.57 -10.71
CA SER A 356 -7.02 3.69 -12.15
C SER A 356 -7.58 5.01 -12.68
N TYR A 357 -7.47 5.23 -14.00
CA TYR A 357 -8.06 6.38 -14.69
C TYR A 357 -9.60 6.49 -14.52
N GLN A 358 -10.28 5.45 -14.05
CA GLN A 358 -11.73 5.45 -13.79
C GLN A 358 -12.09 6.06 -12.44
N HIS A 359 -11.10 6.33 -11.59
CA HIS A 359 -11.30 6.69 -10.19
C HIS A 359 -10.77 8.08 -9.86
N ILE A 360 -11.46 8.75 -8.95
CA ILE A 360 -11.04 10.04 -8.40
C ILE A 360 -9.87 9.81 -7.43
N PRO A 361 -8.77 10.58 -7.51
CA PRO A 361 -7.70 10.50 -6.53
C PRO A 361 -8.17 11.02 -5.17
N MET A 362 -7.60 10.44 -4.11
CA MET A 362 -7.84 10.81 -2.73
C MET A 362 -6.57 10.64 -1.90
N PRO A 363 -6.48 11.22 -0.70
CA PRO A 363 -5.34 10.97 0.18
C PRO A 363 -5.25 9.48 0.54
N ARG A 364 -4.08 8.89 0.34
CA ARG A 364 -3.78 7.48 0.62
C ARG A 364 -2.34 7.34 1.12
N MET A 365 -2.12 6.36 1.97
CA MET A 365 -0.79 5.96 2.42
C MET A 365 0.07 5.42 1.27
N THR A 366 1.39 5.48 1.45
CA THR A 366 2.41 4.87 0.60
C THR A 366 3.10 3.71 1.34
N ASN A 367 4.17 3.98 2.09
CA ASN A 367 4.76 3.02 3.01
C ASN A 367 4.72 3.63 4.41
N THR A 368 3.79 3.15 5.23
CA THR A 368 3.58 3.66 6.60
C THR A 368 4.29 2.76 7.60
N TYR A 369 5.17 3.33 8.42
CA TYR A 369 5.93 2.55 9.39
C TYR A 369 6.30 3.35 10.65
N MET A 370 6.57 2.62 11.73
CA MET A 370 7.13 3.19 12.96
C MET A 370 8.65 3.17 12.88
N LEU A 371 9.30 4.26 13.26
CA LEU A 371 10.75 4.32 13.35
C LEU A 371 11.27 3.41 14.48
N ALA A 372 12.51 2.92 14.31
CA ALA A 372 13.19 2.15 15.34
C ALA A 372 13.40 2.98 16.62
N GLY A 373 13.28 2.31 17.77
CA GLY A 373 13.68 2.82 19.07
C GLY A 373 15.05 2.26 19.48
N ASP A 374 15.32 2.33 20.77
CA ASP A 374 16.61 1.92 21.36
C ASP A 374 16.53 0.61 22.15
N ASP A 375 15.33 0.08 22.36
CA ASP A 375 15.14 -1.13 23.20
C ASP A 375 15.62 -2.40 22.43
N SER A 376 16.23 -3.36 23.12
CA SER A 376 16.56 -4.67 22.55
C SER A 376 15.27 -5.51 22.43
N PRO A 377 15.00 -6.17 21.30
CA PRO A 377 13.86 -7.09 21.17
C PRO A 377 13.83 -8.19 22.23
N GLU A 378 14.99 -8.70 22.64
CA GLU A 378 15.14 -9.70 23.70
C GLU A 378 14.74 -9.12 25.06
N ASP A 379 15.10 -7.87 25.36
CA ASP A 379 14.73 -7.21 26.61
C ASP A 379 13.24 -6.88 26.63
N ILE A 380 12.65 -6.52 25.49
CA ILE A 380 11.21 -6.37 25.34
C ILE A 380 10.49 -7.66 25.74
N LEU A 381 10.89 -8.80 25.18
CA LEU A 381 10.30 -10.10 25.51
C LEU A 381 10.51 -10.46 26.99
N ARG A 382 11.73 -10.29 27.53
CA ARG A 382 12.06 -10.57 28.93
C ARG A 382 11.25 -9.72 29.92
N SER A 383 10.81 -8.53 29.51
CA SER A 383 10.02 -7.63 30.37
C SER A 383 8.57 -8.10 30.60
N VAL A 384 8.09 -9.10 29.86
CA VAL A 384 6.72 -9.58 29.91
C VAL A 384 6.63 -10.83 30.77
N LYS A 385 5.89 -10.78 31.90
CA LYS A 385 5.69 -11.95 32.76
C LYS A 385 4.65 -12.92 32.20
N ARG A 386 3.55 -12.39 31.69
CA ARG A 386 2.48 -13.14 31.04
C ARG A 386 1.86 -12.28 29.94
N GLY A 387 1.85 -12.78 28.71
CA GLY A 387 1.36 -12.02 27.57
C GLY A 387 1.34 -12.81 26.29
N LEU A 388 1.15 -12.10 25.20
CA LEU A 388 1.13 -12.65 23.85
C LEU A 388 2.26 -12.01 23.00
N TYR A 389 2.95 -12.84 22.21
CA TYR A 389 3.83 -12.39 21.15
C TYR A 389 3.17 -12.64 19.81
N ALA A 390 2.70 -11.58 19.13
CA ALA A 390 2.06 -11.67 17.82
C ALA A 390 3.09 -11.35 16.74
N VAL A 391 3.38 -12.35 15.90
CA VAL A 391 4.45 -12.29 14.87
C VAL A 391 3.87 -11.94 13.52
N ASN A 392 2.66 -12.44 13.20
CA ASN A 392 2.06 -12.26 11.88
C ASN A 392 0.54 -12.14 11.97
N PHE A 393 -0.07 -11.49 10.97
CA PHE A 393 -1.51 -11.24 10.90
C PHE A 393 -2.09 -11.72 9.57
N GLY A 394 -3.28 -12.32 9.63
CA GLY A 394 -4.01 -12.77 8.44
C GLY A 394 -4.93 -11.71 7.83
N GLY A 395 -5.17 -10.62 8.54
CA GLY A 395 -6.01 -9.51 8.13
C GLY A 395 -6.64 -8.78 9.30
N GLY A 396 -7.22 -7.63 9.03
CA GLY A 396 -7.88 -6.79 10.03
C GLY A 396 -8.74 -5.72 9.36
N GLN A 397 -9.44 -4.96 10.17
CA GLN A 397 -10.26 -3.83 9.74
C GLN A 397 -10.32 -2.76 10.83
N VAL A 398 -10.55 -1.52 10.42
CA VAL A 398 -10.72 -0.38 11.31
C VAL A 398 -12.02 0.36 10.99
N ASP A 399 -12.68 0.85 12.01
CA ASP A 399 -13.67 1.93 11.91
C ASP A 399 -12.95 3.28 12.10
N ILE A 400 -12.72 3.99 11.02
CA ILE A 400 -11.95 5.24 10.99
C ILE A 400 -12.61 6.31 11.87
N THR A 401 -13.94 6.31 12.00
CA THR A 401 -14.70 7.31 12.72
C THR A 401 -14.40 7.30 14.23
N ASN A 402 -14.26 6.11 14.81
CA ASN A 402 -14.01 5.92 16.22
C ASN A 402 -12.66 5.28 16.55
N GLY A 403 -11.90 4.88 15.53
CA GLY A 403 -10.57 4.27 15.66
C GLY A 403 -10.57 2.82 16.15
N LYS A 404 -11.73 2.16 16.29
CA LYS A 404 -11.79 0.75 16.72
C LYS A 404 -11.26 -0.18 15.64
N PHE A 405 -10.41 -1.12 16.03
CA PHE A 405 -9.84 -2.11 15.13
C PHE A 405 -9.98 -3.53 15.68
N VAL A 406 -9.95 -4.49 14.75
CA VAL A 406 -9.91 -5.92 15.02
C VAL A 406 -8.92 -6.57 14.07
N PHE A 407 -7.94 -7.32 14.61
CA PHE A 407 -6.92 -8.03 13.84
C PHE A 407 -6.83 -9.47 14.26
N SER A 408 -6.83 -10.39 13.31
CA SER A 408 -6.60 -11.82 13.57
C SER A 408 -5.13 -12.16 13.35
N ALA A 409 -4.47 -12.65 14.40
CA ALA A 409 -3.10 -13.15 14.30
C ALA A 409 -3.09 -14.48 13.54
N SER A 410 -2.23 -14.60 12.54
CA SER A 410 -1.95 -15.85 11.83
C SER A 410 -0.78 -16.62 12.47
N GLU A 411 0.08 -15.93 13.21
CA GLU A 411 1.15 -16.53 14.02
C GLU A 411 1.30 -15.74 15.32
N ALA A 412 1.13 -16.42 16.43
CA ALA A 412 1.33 -15.84 17.76
C ALA A 412 1.75 -16.93 18.78
N TYR A 413 2.34 -16.48 19.88
CA TYR A 413 2.87 -17.35 20.95
C TYR A 413 2.51 -16.77 22.32
N LEU A 414 2.43 -17.64 23.32
CA LEU A 414 2.40 -17.21 24.71
C LEU A 414 3.79 -16.72 25.16
N ILE A 415 3.79 -15.70 26.00
CA ILE A 415 4.97 -15.30 26.76
C ILE A 415 4.71 -15.63 28.23
N GLU A 416 5.60 -16.42 28.84
CA GLU A 416 5.58 -16.78 30.24
C GLU A 416 6.96 -16.57 30.85
N ASP A 417 7.03 -15.75 31.91
CA ASP A 417 8.27 -15.35 32.58
C ASP A 417 9.39 -14.89 31.64
N GLY A 418 9.02 -14.04 30.64
CA GLY A 418 9.97 -13.47 29.68
C GLY A 418 10.43 -14.44 28.59
N LYS A 419 9.78 -15.58 28.41
CA LYS A 419 10.12 -16.60 27.42
C LYS A 419 8.92 -16.87 26.51
N ILE A 420 9.20 -17.02 25.22
CA ILE A 420 8.24 -17.53 24.24
C ILE A 420 8.03 -19.03 24.54
N THR A 421 6.76 -19.43 24.68
CA THR A 421 6.39 -20.82 25.00
C THR A 421 5.54 -21.45 23.89
N ALA A 422 4.26 -21.72 24.13
CA ALA A 422 3.40 -22.41 23.17
C ALA A 422 2.91 -21.51 22.04
N PRO A 423 2.85 -21.98 20.78
CA PRO A 423 2.12 -21.30 19.73
C PRO A 423 0.61 -21.29 20.06
N VAL A 424 -0.07 -20.21 19.67
CA VAL A 424 -1.52 -20.07 19.87
C VAL A 424 -2.26 -19.91 18.56
N ARG A 425 -3.50 -20.40 18.51
CA ARG A 425 -4.44 -20.20 17.41
C ARG A 425 -5.62 -19.35 17.85
N ASP A 426 -6.30 -18.76 16.86
CA ASP A 426 -7.52 -17.97 17.04
C ASP A 426 -7.34 -16.73 17.92
N ALA A 427 -6.11 -16.20 17.98
CA ALA A 427 -5.82 -14.94 18.68
C ALA A 427 -6.33 -13.76 17.86
N THR A 428 -7.09 -12.89 18.48
CA THR A 428 -7.60 -11.65 17.86
C THR A 428 -7.23 -10.46 18.74
N LEU A 429 -6.57 -9.45 18.17
CA LEU A 429 -6.29 -8.19 18.87
C LEU A 429 -7.43 -7.21 18.62
N ILE A 430 -7.96 -6.64 19.69
CA ILE A 430 -9.09 -5.70 19.67
C ILE A 430 -8.66 -4.44 20.41
N GLY A 431 -8.83 -3.29 19.76
CA GLY A 431 -8.43 -2.02 20.38
C GLY A 431 -9.01 -0.80 19.70
N ASN A 432 -8.48 0.34 20.12
CA ASN A 432 -8.74 1.65 19.53
C ASN A 432 -7.38 2.27 19.18
N GLY A 433 -7.20 2.74 17.95
CA GLY A 433 -5.92 3.20 17.44
C GLY A 433 -5.25 4.28 18.29
N PRO A 434 -5.89 5.45 18.51
CA PRO A 434 -5.36 6.51 19.36
C PRO A 434 -5.06 6.08 20.79
N GLU A 435 -5.84 5.13 21.33
CA GLU A 435 -5.66 4.65 22.70
C GLU A 435 -4.51 3.61 22.76
N ALA A 436 -4.49 2.65 21.85
CA ALA A 436 -3.50 1.57 21.85
C ALA A 436 -2.06 2.10 21.78
N LEU A 437 -1.81 3.12 20.96
CA LEU A 437 -0.47 3.71 20.83
C LEU A 437 0.02 4.40 22.12
N LYS A 438 -0.86 4.80 23.02
CA LYS A 438 -0.48 5.35 24.33
C LYS A 438 0.10 4.32 25.27
N TYR A 439 -0.24 3.03 25.06
CA TYR A 439 0.27 1.92 25.85
C TYR A 439 1.59 1.34 25.32
N VAL A 440 2.17 1.90 24.27
CA VAL A 440 3.49 1.50 23.79
C VAL A 440 4.54 1.92 24.83
N SER A 441 5.12 0.97 25.53
CA SER A 441 6.10 1.20 26.59
C SER A 441 7.54 0.95 26.17
N MET A 442 7.75 0.10 25.16
CA MET A 442 9.07 -0.21 24.60
C MET A 442 9.00 -0.29 23.08
N VAL A 443 10.09 0.17 22.40
CA VAL A 443 10.24 0.16 20.94
C VAL A 443 11.62 -0.35 20.58
N GLY A 444 11.67 -1.43 19.83
CA GLY A 444 12.88 -2.14 19.44
C GLY A 444 13.71 -1.40 18.38
N HIS A 445 14.99 -1.79 18.27
CA HIS A 445 15.91 -1.28 17.26
C HIS A 445 15.86 -2.08 15.93
N ASP A 446 15.00 -3.09 15.82
CA ASP A 446 14.94 -4.11 14.77
C ASP A 446 13.88 -3.82 13.71
N LEU A 447 13.70 -2.53 13.33
CA LEU A 447 12.76 -2.14 12.28
C LEU A 447 12.90 -3.03 11.03
N LYS A 448 11.77 -3.60 10.61
CA LYS A 448 11.63 -4.28 9.34
C LYS A 448 10.43 -3.73 8.56
N MET A 449 10.53 -3.75 7.27
CA MET A 449 9.40 -3.53 6.36
C MET A 449 8.79 -4.88 5.97
N ASP A 450 7.53 -4.85 5.57
CA ASP A 450 6.83 -6.02 5.02
C ASP A 450 7.50 -6.56 3.73
N GLU A 451 7.12 -7.75 3.29
CA GLU A 451 7.69 -8.38 2.10
C GLU A 451 7.08 -7.89 0.76
N GLY A 452 6.29 -6.81 0.80
CA GLY A 452 5.70 -6.19 -0.39
C GLY A 452 4.39 -6.84 -0.83
N ILE A 453 3.52 -7.18 0.12
CA ILE A 453 2.21 -7.80 -0.15
C ILE A 453 1.02 -6.86 0.13
N GLY A 454 1.26 -5.69 0.72
CA GLY A 454 0.21 -4.78 1.17
C GLY A 454 -0.68 -4.27 0.05
N THR A 455 -1.98 -4.28 0.27
CA THR A 455 -2.99 -3.63 -0.57
C THR A 455 -3.98 -2.93 0.35
N CYS A 456 -4.19 -1.64 0.10
CA CYS A 456 -5.06 -0.78 0.89
C CYS A 456 -6.37 -0.55 0.15
N GLY A 457 -7.50 -0.75 0.83
CA GLY A 457 -8.85 -0.47 0.30
C GLY A 457 -9.45 0.78 0.93
N LYS A 458 -10.02 1.68 0.12
CA LYS A 458 -10.78 2.87 0.57
C LYS A 458 -11.75 3.29 -0.53
N ASP A 459 -12.99 3.55 -0.17
CA ASP A 459 -14.06 3.99 -1.10
C ASP A 459 -14.16 3.14 -2.38
N GLY A 460 -14.03 1.81 -2.21
CA GLY A 460 -14.08 0.86 -3.33
C GLY A 460 -12.84 0.83 -4.22
N GLN A 461 -11.80 1.57 -3.90
CA GLN A 461 -10.53 1.63 -4.61
C GLN A 461 -9.41 0.89 -3.87
N SER A 462 -8.60 0.14 -4.60
CA SER A 462 -7.44 -0.59 -4.09
C SER A 462 -6.13 0.02 -4.59
N VAL A 463 -5.18 0.27 -3.70
CA VAL A 463 -3.83 0.73 -4.07
C VAL A 463 -2.75 -0.10 -3.39
N PRO A 464 -1.58 -0.32 -4.04
CA PRO A 464 -0.46 -1.00 -3.41
C PRO A 464 0.16 -0.13 -2.32
N VAL A 465 0.46 -0.73 -1.16
CA VAL A 465 1.08 -0.07 -0.01
C VAL A 465 2.17 -0.94 0.61
N GLY A 466 3.04 -0.32 1.39
CA GLY A 466 3.98 -1.00 2.28
C GLY A 466 3.69 -0.64 3.74
N VAL A 467 4.06 -1.51 4.63
CA VAL A 467 3.99 -1.28 6.08
C VAL A 467 5.29 -1.71 6.75
N GLY A 468 5.55 -1.21 7.95
CA GLY A 468 6.71 -1.62 8.72
C GLY A 468 6.61 -1.23 10.18
N MET A 469 7.30 -1.98 11.03
CA MET A 469 7.51 -1.61 12.42
C MET A 469 8.68 -2.38 13.02
N PRO A 470 9.30 -1.88 14.09
CA PRO A 470 10.17 -2.66 14.96
C PRO A 470 9.34 -3.53 15.91
N THR A 471 10.00 -4.38 16.68
CA THR A 471 9.36 -5.05 17.83
C THR A 471 8.88 -4.00 18.82
N ILE A 472 7.62 -4.05 19.23
CA ILE A 472 7.06 -3.14 20.24
C ILE A 472 6.35 -3.89 21.35
N LYS A 473 6.30 -3.30 22.54
CA LYS A 473 5.50 -3.77 23.66
C LYS A 473 4.33 -2.82 23.93
N LEU A 474 3.17 -3.40 24.00
CA LEU A 474 1.94 -2.75 24.47
C LEU A 474 1.65 -3.28 25.88
N ASP A 475 1.63 -2.40 26.88
CA ASP A 475 1.37 -2.81 28.26
C ASP A 475 -0.07 -3.28 28.49
N ARG A 476 -0.95 -2.91 27.55
CA ARG A 476 -2.38 -3.23 27.63
C ARG A 476 -2.98 -3.39 26.23
N MET A 477 -3.59 -4.54 25.97
CA MET A 477 -4.33 -4.85 24.76
C MET A 477 -5.38 -5.91 25.05
N THR A 478 -6.57 -5.77 24.48
CA THR A 478 -7.58 -6.82 24.55
C THR A 478 -7.27 -7.90 23.54
N VAL A 479 -7.14 -9.11 23.99
CA VAL A 479 -6.99 -10.33 23.19
C VAL A 479 -8.30 -11.10 23.25
N GLY A 480 -8.89 -11.37 22.08
CA GLY A 480 -9.96 -12.33 21.91
C GLY A 480 -9.38 -13.71 21.63
N GLY A 481 -9.86 -14.72 22.31
CA GLY A 481 -9.45 -16.11 22.16
C GLY A 481 -10.50 -17.05 22.70
N THR A 482 -10.28 -18.37 22.52
CA THR A 482 -11.19 -19.42 22.99
C THR A 482 -10.61 -20.22 24.17
N GLY A 483 -9.36 -19.96 24.55
CA GLY A 483 -8.70 -20.50 25.73
C GLY A 483 -9.24 -19.88 27.03
N ARG A 484 -9.27 -20.67 28.09
CA ARG A 484 -9.66 -20.24 29.45
C ARG A 484 -8.43 -19.88 30.28
#